data_eb630c422c0afaca37cbadd317e243f6
#
_entry.id   eb630c422c0afaca37cbadd317e243f6
#
_cell.length_a   1.000
_cell.length_b   1.000
_cell.length_c   1.000
_cell.angle_alpha   90.00
_cell.angle_beta   90.00
_cell.angle_gamma   90.00
#
_symmetry.space_group_name_H-M   'P 1'
#
loop_
_entity.id
_entity.type
_entity.pdbx_description
1 polymer ?
#
loop_
_entity_poly.entity_id
_entity_poly.type
_entity_poly.pdbx_seq_one_letter_code
_entity_poly.pdbx_strand_id
1 'polypeptide(L)'
;MNRRTFAKGVALLGAAGPAALARGAAEKPEGTLGEYYEEPARKLPVRKFDVVVAGAGTAGVVAAIAAARQGAKTILIERKGYPGGTVTEGGTALHSFFNLWKAFPGVEKRQVVKGIPQDIVERLTKAGGTSGHAEMFAGYNYDSVCTAIDTEIYKLVVFEMLAEAGVTVAVNTLLAGAIVDGQRVRGAIAESRSGREALYAHALVDCTAFGDLAAFAGAKYTEPNDYPVVNSMGVAGVSVERYYEFLQSHGAVSQLAKGWRSGKEGQIVRLDTNGKAFPQEFKDEARKIGLAMVITTVHDDYFMFIKMGLKMPVSPTSRDAVAAAELELRRRQAKAIELLNKHVPGCEKAFIARTSPTLNIRRARVIACDYDITSPDVLEARHFEDDVMAYGFHDSAPRLQVKGGGTYGIPYKALRVAGLENLLAAGMLITSNHDAHMSTRNTVCCMGQGQAAGTAAALCAARKCGTRDLPYRDLRDALVKAGVVLCES
;
A
#
# COMPACT_ATOMS: atom_id res chain seq x y z
N MET A 1 18.43 -6.42 32.58
CA MET A 1 17.04 -6.15 32.99
C MET A 1 16.26 -7.45 32.86
N ASN A 2 15.70 -7.97 33.94
CA ASN A 2 15.11 -9.31 33.97
C ASN A 2 13.68 -9.27 33.42
N ARG A 3 13.28 -10.30 32.63
CA ARG A 3 11.93 -10.43 32.01
C ARG A 3 10.76 -10.20 32.98
N ARG A 4 10.94 -10.48 34.27
CA ARG A 4 9.94 -10.23 35.31
C ARG A 4 9.70 -8.75 35.64
N THR A 5 10.67 -7.88 35.40
CA THR A 5 10.56 -6.43 35.67
C THR A 5 9.78 -5.73 34.55
N PHE A 6 9.89 -6.23 33.32
CA PHE A 6 9.11 -5.71 32.19
C PHE A 6 7.61 -5.98 32.33
N ALA A 7 7.25 -7.22 32.79
CA ALA A 7 5.84 -7.60 33.00
C ALA A 7 5.18 -6.79 34.14
N LYS A 8 5.95 -6.39 35.18
CA LYS A 8 5.43 -5.55 36.28
C LYS A 8 5.23 -4.09 35.88
N GLY A 9 6.04 -3.56 34.96
CA GLY A 9 5.88 -2.20 34.43
C GLY A 9 4.65 -2.01 33.54
N VAL A 10 4.23 -3.07 32.84
CA VAL A 10 3.04 -3.05 31.96
C VAL A 10 1.74 -3.10 32.78
N ALA A 11 1.75 -3.76 33.94
CA ALA A 11 0.55 -3.89 34.79
C ALA A 11 0.14 -2.58 35.50
N LEU A 12 1.02 -1.61 35.66
CA LEU A 12 0.73 -0.32 36.32
C LEU A 12 0.16 0.75 35.38
N LEU A 13 0.19 0.55 34.06
CA LEU A 13 -0.37 1.46 33.06
C LEU A 13 -1.80 1.06 32.59
N GLY A 14 -2.38 0.02 33.18
CA GLY A 14 -3.66 -0.58 32.77
C GLY A 14 -4.93 0.13 33.22
N ALA A 15 -4.84 1.31 33.90
CA ALA A 15 -6.03 1.95 34.50
C ALA A 15 -6.59 3.15 33.70
N ALA A 16 -6.03 3.50 32.54
CA ALA A 16 -6.62 4.51 31.68
C ALA A 16 -7.58 3.82 30.68
N GLY A 17 -8.86 3.78 31.03
CA GLY A 17 -9.91 3.22 30.18
C GLY A 17 -10.15 4.04 28.89
N PRO A 18 -11.09 3.59 28.01
CA PRO A 18 -11.40 4.21 26.71
C PRO A 18 -11.76 5.71 26.79
N ALA A 19 -12.14 6.20 27.98
CA ALA A 19 -12.48 7.61 28.21
C ALA A 19 -11.27 8.57 28.12
N ALA A 20 -10.05 8.11 28.34
CA ALA A 20 -8.86 8.92 28.24
C ALA A 20 -8.46 9.20 26.78
N LEU A 21 -8.72 8.22 25.87
CA LEU A 21 -8.52 8.40 24.43
C LEU A 21 -9.53 9.37 23.80
N ALA A 22 -10.77 9.39 24.31
CA ALA A 22 -11.81 10.27 23.81
C ALA A 22 -11.58 11.74 24.22
N ARG A 23 -10.94 12.01 25.35
CA ARG A 23 -10.64 13.38 25.79
C ARG A 23 -9.41 14.00 25.09
N GLY A 24 -8.40 13.20 24.75
CA GLY A 24 -7.22 13.69 24.04
C GLY A 24 -7.40 13.95 22.54
N ALA A 25 -8.48 13.46 21.94
CA ALA A 25 -8.69 13.54 20.49
C ALA A 25 -9.71 14.63 20.07
N ALA A 26 -10.45 15.22 21.02
CA ALA A 26 -11.47 16.24 20.77
C ALA A 26 -10.99 17.67 21.04
N GLU A 27 -9.89 17.85 21.74
CA GLU A 27 -9.29 19.17 21.92
C GLU A 27 -8.32 19.43 20.76
N LYS A 28 -8.58 20.50 20.00
CA LYS A 28 -7.51 21.14 19.23
C LYS A 28 -6.34 21.30 20.19
N PRO A 29 -5.07 21.01 19.77
CA PRO A 29 -3.96 21.22 20.67
C PRO A 29 -4.08 22.63 21.24
N GLU A 30 -4.16 22.73 22.57
CA GLU A 30 -4.01 23.99 23.31
C GLU A 30 -2.54 24.43 23.27
N GLY A 31 -2.01 24.60 22.09
CA GLY A 31 -1.06 25.63 21.80
C GLY A 31 -1.89 26.67 21.09
N THR A 32 -2.06 27.78 21.69
CA THR A 32 -2.60 28.97 21.06
C THR A 32 -1.88 29.14 19.74
N LEU A 33 -2.53 28.72 18.63
CA LEU A 33 -2.13 29.09 17.27
C LEU A 33 -2.35 30.61 17.10
N GLY A 34 -1.75 31.38 17.99
CA GLY A 34 -1.78 32.84 18.01
C GLY A 34 -0.39 33.42 17.88
N GLU A 35 0.64 32.61 18.13
CA GLU A 35 2.02 33.01 17.92
C GLU A 35 2.59 32.30 16.70
N TYR A 36 2.94 33.08 15.70
CA TYR A 36 3.62 32.59 14.50
C TYR A 36 5.12 32.87 14.66
N TYR A 37 5.94 31.85 14.37
CA TYR A 37 7.37 32.05 14.13
C TYR A 37 7.56 32.30 12.62
N GLU A 38 8.13 33.43 12.28
CA GLU A 38 8.50 33.72 10.90
C GLU A 38 9.86 33.09 10.60
N GLU A 39 9.89 32.06 9.73
CA GLU A 39 11.13 31.43 9.29
C GLU A 39 11.89 32.41 8.37
N PRO A 40 13.17 32.74 8.71
CA PRO A 40 13.93 33.65 7.88
C PRO A 40 14.11 33.14 6.45
N ALA A 41 14.03 34.05 5.48
CA ALA A 41 14.28 33.70 4.08
C ALA A 41 15.69 33.12 3.91
N ARG A 42 15.80 31.99 3.22
CA ARG A 42 17.07 31.31 2.97
C ARG A 42 17.20 30.83 1.54
N LYS A 43 18.43 30.76 1.02
CA LYS A 43 18.74 30.13 -0.25
C LYS A 43 18.92 28.63 -0.04
N LEU A 44 18.32 27.83 -0.91
CA LEU A 44 18.43 26.36 -0.89
C LEU A 44 19.35 25.89 -2.01
N PRO A 45 20.17 24.84 -1.80
CA PRO A 45 20.80 24.11 -2.87
C PRO A 45 19.75 23.61 -3.87
N VAL A 46 20.09 23.65 -5.16
CA VAL A 46 19.18 23.22 -6.23
C VAL A 46 19.74 21.99 -6.93
N ARG A 47 18.90 20.98 -7.09
CA ARG A 47 19.16 19.85 -7.99
C ARG A 47 18.09 19.79 -9.09
N LYS A 48 18.47 19.35 -10.28
CA LYS A 48 17.57 19.30 -11.44
C LYS A 48 17.44 17.87 -11.95
N PHE A 49 16.21 17.48 -12.18
CA PHE A 49 15.79 16.18 -12.70
C PHE A 49 14.77 16.37 -13.82
N ASP A 50 14.49 15.32 -14.57
CA ASP A 50 13.38 15.30 -15.51
C ASP A 50 12.09 14.96 -14.78
N VAL A 51 12.16 14.00 -13.82
CA VAL A 51 11.03 13.53 -13.04
C VAL A 51 11.39 13.48 -11.54
N VAL A 52 10.50 14.01 -10.70
CA VAL A 52 10.50 13.81 -9.24
C VAL A 52 9.32 12.91 -8.87
N VAL A 53 9.61 11.79 -8.19
CA VAL A 53 8.59 10.91 -7.59
C VAL A 53 8.64 11.09 -6.08
N ALA A 54 7.52 11.49 -5.48
CA ALA A 54 7.39 11.67 -4.04
C ALA A 54 6.69 10.47 -3.41
N GLY A 55 7.38 9.80 -2.47
CA GLY A 55 6.93 8.58 -1.79
C GLY A 55 7.36 7.30 -2.51
N ALA A 56 8.21 6.48 -1.86
CA ALA A 56 8.65 5.19 -2.39
C ALA A 56 7.76 4.03 -1.90
N GLY A 57 6.45 4.25 -1.82
CA GLY A 57 5.48 3.17 -1.67
C GLY A 57 5.37 2.31 -2.92
N THR A 58 4.39 1.41 -2.95
CA THR A 58 4.21 0.46 -4.07
C THR A 58 4.09 1.17 -5.43
N ALA A 59 3.31 2.24 -5.50
CA ALA A 59 3.17 3.04 -6.72
C ALA A 59 4.47 3.77 -7.08
N GLY A 60 5.12 4.40 -6.08
CA GLY A 60 6.28 5.26 -6.32
C GLY A 60 7.52 4.50 -6.76
N VAL A 61 7.78 3.31 -6.21
CA VAL A 61 8.86 2.43 -6.68
C VAL A 61 8.68 2.14 -8.17
N VAL A 62 7.50 1.71 -8.56
CA VAL A 62 7.20 1.36 -9.95
C VAL A 62 7.22 2.60 -10.86
N ALA A 63 6.71 3.75 -10.38
CA ALA A 63 6.74 5.00 -11.12
C ALA A 63 8.17 5.48 -11.39
N ALA A 64 9.05 5.40 -10.40
CA ALA A 64 10.44 5.82 -10.55
C ALA A 64 11.21 4.91 -11.53
N ILE A 65 11.03 3.58 -11.42
CA ILE A 65 11.62 2.62 -12.36
C ILE A 65 11.08 2.86 -13.77
N ALA A 66 9.75 3.06 -13.92
CA ALA A 66 9.14 3.32 -15.22
C ALA A 66 9.68 4.60 -15.87
N ALA A 67 9.76 5.70 -15.11
CA ALA A 67 10.30 6.95 -15.61
C ALA A 67 11.77 6.82 -16.05
N ALA A 68 12.60 6.18 -15.24
CA ALA A 68 14.01 5.99 -15.54
C ALA A 68 14.22 5.06 -16.75
N ARG A 69 13.44 3.97 -16.88
CA ARG A 69 13.49 3.08 -18.07
C ARG A 69 13.06 3.78 -19.37
N GLN A 70 12.31 4.90 -19.29
CA GLN A 70 12.02 5.77 -20.43
C GLN A 70 13.14 6.81 -20.70
N GLY A 71 14.27 6.72 -19.97
CA GLY A 71 15.43 7.60 -20.15
C GLY A 71 15.38 8.89 -19.33
N ALA A 72 14.38 9.11 -18.49
CA ALA A 72 14.28 10.31 -17.66
C ALA A 72 15.24 10.27 -16.47
N LYS A 73 15.99 11.36 -16.24
CA LYS A 73 16.76 11.55 -15.00
C LYS A 73 15.79 11.70 -13.83
N THR A 74 15.67 10.63 -13.01
CA THR A 74 14.62 10.50 -11.99
C THR A 74 15.19 10.50 -10.59
N ILE A 75 14.51 11.22 -9.65
CA ILE A 75 14.73 11.09 -8.21
C ILE A 75 13.46 10.57 -7.53
N LEU A 76 13.65 9.65 -6.58
CA LEU A 76 12.61 9.09 -5.72
C LEU A 76 12.87 9.51 -4.27
N ILE A 77 11.91 10.20 -3.64
CA ILE A 77 11.98 10.70 -2.25
C ILE A 77 11.22 9.75 -1.33
N GLU A 78 11.83 9.30 -0.25
CA GLU A 78 11.18 8.46 0.77
C GLU A 78 11.58 8.89 2.18
N ARG A 79 10.59 9.10 3.05
CA ARG A 79 10.79 9.48 4.45
C ARG A 79 11.40 8.36 5.33
N LYS A 80 11.24 7.10 4.92
CA LYS A 80 11.79 5.94 5.62
C LYS A 80 13.14 5.54 5.06
N GLY A 81 13.81 4.62 5.74
CA GLY A 81 15.13 4.12 5.34
C GLY A 81 15.08 3.07 4.21
N TYR A 82 13.91 2.76 3.68
CA TYR A 82 13.71 1.75 2.64
C TYR A 82 12.45 1.98 1.82
N PRO A 83 12.41 1.55 0.55
CA PRO A 83 11.22 1.59 -0.30
C PRO A 83 10.28 0.41 -0.06
N GLY A 84 9.09 0.45 -0.65
CA GLY A 84 8.11 -0.64 -0.70
C GLY A 84 6.78 -0.34 0.00
N GLY A 85 6.75 0.64 0.90
CA GLY A 85 5.51 1.10 1.57
C GLY A 85 4.77 -0.04 2.26
N THR A 86 3.47 -0.17 2.01
CA THR A 86 2.59 -1.15 2.68
C THR A 86 3.04 -2.60 2.49
N VAL A 87 3.69 -2.94 1.38
CA VAL A 87 4.22 -4.29 1.14
C VAL A 87 5.30 -4.64 2.15
N THR A 88 6.30 -3.77 2.30
CA THR A 88 7.41 -4.00 3.24
C THR A 88 7.02 -3.76 4.69
N GLU A 89 6.06 -2.88 4.96
CA GLU A 89 5.63 -2.52 6.31
C GLU A 89 4.57 -3.46 6.85
N GLY A 90 3.54 -3.74 6.05
CA GLY A 90 2.39 -4.54 6.44
C GLY A 90 2.62 -6.04 6.30
N GLY A 91 3.49 -6.48 5.39
CA GLY A 91 3.67 -7.90 5.08
C GLY A 91 2.47 -8.52 4.37
N THR A 92 1.71 -7.72 3.63
CA THR A 92 0.58 -8.23 2.85
C THR A 92 1.06 -8.94 1.60
N ALA A 93 0.36 -10.01 1.21
CA ALA A 93 0.56 -10.62 -0.09
C ALA A 93 0.17 -9.64 -1.21
N LEU A 94 0.75 -9.83 -2.39
CA LEU A 94 0.34 -9.15 -3.59
C LEU A 94 -0.88 -9.87 -4.19
N HIS A 95 -1.99 -9.16 -4.30
CA HIS A 95 -3.26 -9.69 -4.78
C HIS A 95 -3.59 -9.15 -6.15
N SER A 96 -4.20 -10.03 -6.98
CA SER A 96 -4.89 -9.64 -8.22
C SER A 96 -4.00 -9.24 -9.38
N PHE A 97 -2.98 -10.05 -9.62
CA PHE A 97 -2.32 -10.10 -10.92
C PHE A 97 -3.20 -10.70 -12.01
N PHE A 98 -4.17 -11.56 -11.62
CA PHE A 98 -5.06 -12.29 -12.52
C PHE A 98 -6.51 -11.90 -12.30
N ASN A 99 -7.35 -12.16 -13.31
CA ASN A 99 -8.79 -12.05 -13.19
C ASN A 99 -9.36 -13.13 -12.23
N LEU A 100 -10.63 -13.01 -11.88
CA LEU A 100 -11.33 -13.96 -10.99
C LEU A 100 -11.90 -15.18 -11.73
N TRP A 101 -11.14 -15.82 -12.64
CA TRP A 101 -11.63 -16.93 -13.47
C TRP A 101 -12.23 -18.09 -12.68
N LYS A 102 -11.71 -18.40 -11.50
CA LYS A 102 -12.20 -19.50 -10.66
C LYS A 102 -13.59 -19.24 -10.08
N ALA A 103 -13.90 -17.96 -9.80
CA ALA A 103 -15.19 -17.55 -9.26
C ALA A 103 -16.29 -17.46 -10.33
N PHE A 104 -15.91 -17.41 -11.61
CA PHE A 104 -16.81 -17.25 -12.75
C PHE A 104 -16.60 -18.39 -13.76
N PRO A 105 -17.36 -19.52 -13.68
CA PRO A 105 -17.23 -20.63 -14.60
C PRO A 105 -17.35 -20.19 -16.06
N GLY A 106 -16.45 -20.70 -16.93
CA GLY A 106 -16.38 -20.33 -18.35
C GLY A 106 -15.53 -19.09 -18.65
N VAL A 107 -15.03 -18.38 -17.65
CA VAL A 107 -14.07 -17.28 -17.84
C VAL A 107 -12.66 -17.85 -17.93
N GLU A 108 -11.89 -17.44 -18.94
CA GLU A 108 -10.51 -17.88 -19.13
C GLU A 108 -9.56 -17.23 -18.11
N LYS A 109 -8.54 -18.00 -17.71
CA LYS A 109 -7.45 -17.51 -16.88
C LYS A 109 -6.64 -16.45 -17.64
N ARG A 110 -6.59 -15.24 -17.11
CA ARG A 110 -5.86 -14.13 -17.73
C ARG A 110 -5.10 -13.32 -16.69
N GLN A 111 -3.81 -13.09 -16.94
CA GLN A 111 -3.04 -12.13 -16.14
C GLN A 111 -3.35 -10.71 -16.62
N VAL A 112 -3.86 -9.88 -15.71
CA VAL A 112 -4.33 -8.50 -16.01
C VAL A 112 -3.33 -7.43 -15.61
N VAL A 113 -2.38 -7.73 -14.72
CA VAL A 113 -1.28 -6.81 -14.37
C VAL A 113 0.05 -7.51 -14.69
N LYS A 114 0.85 -6.86 -15.54
CA LYS A 114 2.18 -7.30 -16.00
C LYS A 114 3.16 -6.12 -15.94
N GLY A 115 4.21 -6.15 -16.76
CA GLY A 115 5.24 -5.12 -16.78
C GLY A 115 6.09 -5.11 -15.51
N ILE A 116 6.46 -3.94 -15.00
CA ILE A 116 7.35 -3.81 -13.82
C ILE A 116 6.81 -4.55 -12.59
N PRO A 117 5.50 -4.56 -12.27
CA PRO A 117 4.96 -5.41 -11.20
C PRO A 117 5.31 -6.89 -11.36
N GLN A 118 5.25 -7.43 -12.56
CA GLN A 118 5.64 -8.80 -12.86
C GLN A 118 7.17 -9.01 -12.75
N ASP A 119 7.98 -8.07 -13.24
CA ASP A 119 9.44 -8.11 -13.10
C ASP A 119 9.85 -8.22 -11.62
N ILE A 120 9.16 -7.51 -10.72
CA ILE A 120 9.38 -7.61 -9.27
C ILE A 120 9.12 -9.03 -8.77
N VAL A 121 8.00 -9.65 -9.16
CA VAL A 121 7.69 -11.04 -8.76
C VAL A 121 8.73 -12.02 -9.29
N GLU A 122 9.18 -11.87 -10.53
CA GLU A 122 10.20 -12.74 -11.12
C GLU A 122 11.55 -12.62 -10.39
N ARG A 123 11.93 -11.41 -10.01
CA ARG A 123 13.14 -11.18 -9.22
C ARG A 123 13.04 -11.74 -7.81
N LEU A 124 11.90 -11.58 -7.17
CA LEU A 124 11.61 -12.17 -5.86
C LEU A 124 11.67 -13.70 -5.94
N THR A 125 11.14 -14.30 -7.01
CA THR A 125 11.23 -15.76 -7.24
C THR A 125 12.69 -16.23 -7.31
N LYS A 126 13.51 -15.53 -8.09
CA LYS A 126 14.96 -15.85 -8.20
C LYS A 126 15.70 -15.70 -6.86
N ALA A 127 15.27 -14.74 -6.03
CA ALA A 127 15.85 -14.50 -4.71
C ALA A 127 15.25 -15.39 -3.60
N GLY A 128 14.29 -16.27 -3.90
CA GLY A 128 13.60 -17.08 -2.90
C GLY A 128 12.69 -16.27 -1.96
N GLY A 129 12.22 -15.11 -2.40
CA GLY A 129 11.44 -14.16 -1.60
C GLY A 129 9.95 -14.15 -1.88
N THR A 130 9.41 -15.13 -2.61
CA THR A 130 7.97 -15.21 -2.91
C THR A 130 7.49 -16.64 -3.10
N SER A 131 6.20 -16.85 -2.83
CA SER A 131 5.49 -18.09 -3.16
C SER A 131 5.27 -18.29 -4.67
N GLY A 132 5.66 -17.31 -5.51
CA GLY A 132 5.16 -17.18 -6.86
C GLY A 132 3.66 -16.87 -6.87
N HIS A 133 3.04 -16.97 -8.04
CA HIS A 133 1.59 -16.81 -8.22
C HIS A 133 0.85 -18.11 -7.81
N ALA A 134 0.65 -18.30 -6.51
CA ALA A 134 0.01 -19.48 -5.96
C ALA A 134 -1.51 -19.44 -6.15
N GLU A 135 -2.08 -20.45 -6.81
CA GLU A 135 -3.52 -20.54 -7.02
C GLU A 135 -4.28 -20.82 -5.72
N MET A 136 -5.43 -20.17 -5.55
CA MET A 136 -6.32 -20.38 -4.42
C MET A 136 -7.08 -21.71 -4.58
N PHE A 137 -7.06 -22.56 -3.54
CA PHE A 137 -7.88 -23.77 -3.44
C PHE A 137 -9.21 -23.48 -2.73
N ALA A 138 -9.21 -22.53 -1.80
CA ALA A 138 -10.42 -22.04 -1.15
C ALA A 138 -10.39 -20.52 -1.10
N GLY A 139 -11.56 -19.87 -1.09
CA GLY A 139 -11.69 -18.42 -1.08
C GLY A 139 -11.35 -17.74 -2.41
N TYR A 140 -11.37 -18.49 -3.51
CA TYR A 140 -11.04 -17.97 -4.85
C TYR A 140 -12.05 -16.96 -5.41
N ASN A 141 -13.18 -16.80 -4.76
CA ASN A 141 -14.15 -15.74 -5.07
C ASN A 141 -13.76 -14.36 -4.50
N TYR A 142 -12.76 -14.30 -3.61
CA TYR A 142 -12.08 -13.07 -3.21
C TYR A 142 -10.92 -12.75 -4.16
N ASP A 143 -10.05 -13.73 -4.40
CA ASP A 143 -8.97 -13.67 -5.37
C ASP A 143 -8.72 -15.06 -5.92
N SER A 144 -8.30 -15.19 -7.16
CA SER A 144 -7.96 -16.49 -7.75
C SER A 144 -6.50 -16.89 -7.52
N VAL A 145 -5.67 -15.96 -7.11
CA VAL A 145 -4.21 -16.13 -6.92
C VAL A 145 -3.72 -15.33 -5.70
N CYS A 146 -2.84 -15.91 -4.91
CA CYS A 146 -2.11 -15.23 -3.85
C CYS A 146 -0.61 -15.25 -4.16
N THR A 147 0.06 -14.12 -4.04
CA THR A 147 1.52 -13.99 -4.16
C THR A 147 2.07 -13.54 -2.82
N ALA A 148 2.39 -14.51 -1.95
CA ALA A 148 3.03 -14.23 -0.67
C ALA A 148 4.49 -13.79 -0.91
N ILE A 149 4.98 -12.89 -0.08
CA ILE A 149 6.33 -12.33 -0.22
C ILE A 149 7.07 -12.29 1.10
N ASP A 150 8.40 -12.40 1.03
CA ASP A 150 9.30 -12.00 2.11
C ASP A 150 9.54 -10.48 2.04
N THR A 151 9.22 -9.78 3.12
CA THR A 151 9.33 -8.32 3.16
C THR A 151 10.76 -7.82 3.14
N GLU A 152 11.71 -8.57 3.68
CA GLU A 152 13.12 -8.17 3.72
C GLU A 152 13.78 -8.38 2.36
N ILE A 153 13.50 -9.51 1.70
CA ILE A 153 13.95 -9.76 0.33
C ILE A 153 13.29 -8.75 -0.65
N TYR A 154 12.02 -8.39 -0.42
CA TYR A 154 11.37 -7.37 -1.24
C TYR A 154 12.09 -6.02 -1.17
N LYS A 155 12.51 -5.57 0.03
CA LYS A 155 13.30 -4.32 0.18
C LYS A 155 14.55 -4.35 -0.67
N LEU A 156 15.33 -5.45 -0.60
CA LEU A 156 16.56 -5.62 -1.39
C LEU A 156 16.26 -5.56 -2.89
N VAL A 157 15.32 -6.38 -3.36
CA VAL A 157 14.97 -6.49 -4.79
C VAL A 157 14.56 -5.14 -5.37
N VAL A 158 13.69 -4.39 -4.67
CA VAL A 158 13.25 -3.08 -5.22
C VAL A 158 14.35 -2.02 -5.15
N PHE A 159 15.27 -2.07 -4.18
CA PHE A 159 16.45 -1.20 -4.17
C PHE A 159 17.38 -1.49 -5.35
N GLU A 160 17.65 -2.77 -5.63
CA GLU A 160 18.46 -3.17 -6.77
C GLU A 160 17.84 -2.74 -8.10
N MET A 161 16.51 -2.96 -8.27
CA MET A 161 15.81 -2.54 -9.48
C MET A 161 15.82 -1.00 -9.68
N LEU A 162 15.72 -0.23 -8.60
CA LEU A 162 15.85 1.23 -8.65
C LEU A 162 17.27 1.65 -9.05
N ALA A 163 18.29 1.02 -8.48
CA ALA A 163 19.70 1.30 -8.78
C ALA A 163 20.05 0.92 -10.24
N GLU A 164 19.64 -0.25 -10.70
CA GLU A 164 19.83 -0.70 -12.08
C GLU A 164 19.15 0.20 -13.11
N ALA A 165 17.97 0.76 -12.76
CA ALA A 165 17.29 1.72 -13.60
C ALA A 165 17.94 3.12 -13.59
N GLY A 166 18.94 3.37 -12.73
CA GLY A 166 19.62 4.66 -12.60
C GLY A 166 18.82 5.71 -11.83
N VAL A 167 17.87 5.28 -10.98
CA VAL A 167 17.09 6.19 -10.13
C VAL A 167 17.97 6.74 -9.00
N THR A 168 17.96 8.04 -8.80
CA THR A 168 18.50 8.65 -7.57
C THR A 168 17.52 8.38 -6.44
N VAL A 169 17.87 7.55 -5.45
CA VAL A 169 17.02 7.24 -4.31
C VAL A 169 17.41 8.09 -3.10
N ALA A 170 16.48 8.90 -2.60
CA ALA A 170 16.64 9.75 -1.42
C ALA A 170 15.78 9.20 -0.27
N VAL A 171 16.31 8.21 0.48
CA VAL A 171 15.68 7.68 1.72
C VAL A 171 15.97 8.59 2.92
N ASN A 172 15.22 8.41 4.03
CA ASN A 172 15.29 9.27 5.21
C ASN A 172 15.16 10.77 4.86
N THR A 173 14.35 11.06 3.84
CA THR A 173 14.17 12.39 3.26
C THR A 173 12.69 12.72 3.25
N LEU A 174 12.32 13.79 3.93
CA LEU A 174 10.95 14.28 4.00
C LEU A 174 10.63 15.16 2.80
N LEU A 175 9.45 14.99 2.23
CA LEU A 175 8.85 16.00 1.39
C LEU A 175 8.35 17.13 2.30
N ALA A 176 8.89 18.35 2.12
CA ALA A 176 8.64 19.50 2.97
C ALA A 176 7.88 20.64 2.28
N GLY A 177 7.59 20.51 0.99
CA GLY A 177 6.84 21.51 0.24
C GLY A 177 6.85 21.27 -1.26
N ALA A 178 6.12 22.10 -1.99
CA ALA A 178 6.12 22.15 -3.45
C ALA A 178 6.63 23.51 -3.95
N ILE A 179 7.23 23.52 -5.12
CA ILE A 179 7.62 24.75 -5.85
C ILE A 179 6.63 24.94 -6.98
N VAL A 180 5.85 26.01 -6.91
CA VAL A 180 4.73 26.26 -7.83
C VAL A 180 4.90 27.63 -8.49
N ASP A 181 4.59 27.70 -9.77
CA ASP A 181 4.57 28.92 -10.57
C ASP A 181 3.24 28.98 -11.34
N GLY A 182 2.32 29.80 -10.83
CA GLY A 182 0.92 29.79 -11.27
C GLY A 182 0.26 28.44 -11.03
N GLN A 183 -0.19 27.77 -12.07
CA GLN A 183 -0.74 26.40 -12.01
C GLN A 183 0.33 25.31 -12.23
N ARG A 184 1.55 25.70 -12.56
CA ARG A 184 2.60 24.77 -12.91
C ARG A 184 3.43 24.36 -11.70
N VAL A 185 3.46 23.07 -11.38
CA VAL A 185 4.36 22.53 -10.37
C VAL A 185 5.75 22.39 -10.97
N ARG A 186 6.73 23.11 -10.41
CA ARG A 186 8.11 23.21 -10.89
C ARG A 186 9.06 22.28 -10.16
N GLY A 187 8.67 21.81 -8.98
CA GLY A 187 9.56 21.00 -8.16
C GLY A 187 9.00 20.72 -6.77
N ALA A 188 9.83 20.12 -5.96
CA ALA A 188 9.56 19.79 -4.56
C ALA A 188 10.65 20.35 -3.64
N ILE A 189 10.30 20.65 -2.41
CA ILE A 189 11.25 20.90 -1.32
C ILE A 189 11.43 19.61 -0.53
N ALA A 190 12.67 19.17 -0.39
CA ALA A 190 13.03 18.00 0.39
C ALA A 190 13.88 18.40 1.61
N GLU A 191 13.73 17.66 2.70
CA GLU A 191 14.50 17.87 3.92
C GLU A 191 15.05 16.55 4.45
N SER A 192 16.35 16.55 4.75
CA SER A 192 17.06 15.39 5.27
C SER A 192 18.14 15.82 6.27
N ARG A 193 18.90 14.88 6.80
CA ARG A 193 20.08 15.19 7.63
C ARG A 193 21.20 15.90 6.84
N SER A 194 21.17 15.83 5.49
CA SER A 194 22.08 16.59 4.64
C SER A 194 21.64 18.04 4.42
N GLY A 195 20.51 18.42 4.97
CA GLY A 195 19.92 19.76 4.85
C GLY A 195 18.68 19.77 3.97
N ARG A 196 18.17 20.96 3.74
CA ARG A 196 16.99 21.26 2.93
C ARG A 196 17.41 21.68 1.54
N GLU A 197 16.79 21.11 0.51
CA GLU A 197 17.11 21.32 -0.89
C GLU A 197 15.86 21.52 -1.77
N ALA A 198 16.04 22.18 -2.91
CA ALA A 198 15.01 22.36 -3.93
C ALA A 198 15.28 21.41 -5.10
N LEU A 199 14.32 20.54 -5.38
CA LEU A 199 14.36 19.54 -6.45
C LEU A 199 13.47 20.02 -7.59
N TYR A 200 14.06 20.61 -8.62
CA TYR A 200 13.32 21.03 -9.83
C TYR A 200 13.14 19.86 -10.79
N ALA A 201 11.95 19.77 -11.39
CA ALA A 201 11.66 18.79 -12.44
C ALA A 201 10.69 19.32 -13.49
N HIS A 202 10.66 18.66 -14.65
CA HIS A 202 9.68 18.94 -15.69
C HIS A 202 8.31 18.38 -15.32
N ALA A 203 8.25 17.17 -14.79
CA ALA A 203 7.03 16.52 -14.32
C ALA A 203 7.24 15.89 -12.94
N LEU A 204 6.17 15.81 -12.13
CA LEU A 204 6.20 15.25 -10.80
C LEU A 204 5.09 14.21 -10.65
N VAL A 205 5.35 13.21 -9.78
CA VAL A 205 4.36 12.17 -9.45
C VAL A 205 4.20 12.11 -7.93
N ASP A 206 2.99 12.37 -7.44
CA ASP A 206 2.64 12.17 -6.03
C ASP A 206 2.24 10.71 -5.78
N CYS A 207 3.10 9.98 -5.07
CA CYS A 207 2.91 8.62 -4.58
C CYS A 207 2.99 8.54 -3.07
N THR A 208 2.78 9.65 -2.35
CA THR A 208 2.95 9.75 -0.90
C THR A 208 1.89 9.00 -0.10
N ALA A 209 0.85 8.50 -0.75
CA ALA A 209 -0.34 7.88 -0.15
C ALA A 209 -1.21 8.87 0.66
N PHE A 210 -0.63 9.94 1.14
CA PHE A 210 -1.30 11.04 1.85
C PHE A 210 -1.62 12.24 0.96
N GLY A 211 -1.15 12.24 -0.30
CA GLY A 211 -1.32 13.36 -1.21
C GLY A 211 -0.54 14.61 -0.79
N ASP A 212 0.63 14.41 -0.17
CA ASP A 212 1.37 15.51 0.45
C ASP A 212 1.90 16.50 -0.61
N LEU A 213 2.44 16.00 -1.72
CA LEU A 213 2.95 16.87 -2.78
C LEU A 213 1.83 17.68 -3.42
N ALA A 214 0.70 17.04 -3.73
CA ALA A 214 -0.46 17.68 -4.31
C ALA A 214 -1.05 18.74 -3.36
N ALA A 215 -1.16 18.41 -2.06
CA ALA A 215 -1.65 19.34 -1.05
C ALA A 215 -0.70 20.56 -0.89
N PHE A 216 0.61 20.35 -0.85
CA PHE A 216 1.60 21.43 -0.83
C PHE A 216 1.54 22.30 -2.09
N ALA A 217 1.17 21.71 -3.22
CA ALA A 217 0.99 22.46 -4.47
C ALA A 217 -0.36 23.19 -4.58
N GLY A 218 -1.23 23.08 -3.58
CA GLY A 218 -2.54 23.73 -3.54
C GLY A 218 -3.65 22.96 -4.28
N ALA A 219 -3.47 21.67 -4.55
CA ALA A 219 -4.53 20.83 -5.13
C ALA A 219 -5.75 20.73 -4.22
N LYS A 220 -6.94 20.63 -4.79
CA LYS A 220 -8.16 20.31 -4.06
C LYS A 220 -8.14 18.83 -3.62
N TYR A 221 -8.61 18.58 -2.39
CA TYR A 221 -8.74 17.22 -1.84
C TYR A 221 -9.86 17.13 -0.82
N THR A 222 -10.22 15.90 -0.47
CA THR A 222 -11.12 15.59 0.65
C THR A 222 -10.40 14.66 1.65
N GLU A 223 -10.86 14.63 2.90
CA GLU A 223 -10.36 13.71 3.94
C GLU A 223 -11.55 12.96 4.57
N PRO A 224 -12.04 11.89 3.91
CA PRO A 224 -13.30 11.26 4.31
C PRO A 224 -13.24 10.51 5.64
N ASN A 225 -12.05 10.13 6.13
CA ASN A 225 -11.83 9.34 7.37
C ASN A 225 -12.81 8.17 7.53
N ASP A 226 -13.04 7.41 6.46
CA ASP A 226 -14.04 6.34 6.36
C ASP A 226 -13.47 4.93 6.54
N TYR A 227 -12.14 4.80 6.68
CA TYR A 227 -11.46 3.53 6.96
C TYR A 227 -10.82 3.47 8.34
N PRO A 228 -10.77 2.28 8.96
CA PRO A 228 -9.90 2.07 10.10
C PRO A 228 -8.43 2.08 9.66
N VAL A 229 -7.55 2.60 10.51
CA VAL A 229 -6.11 2.38 10.43
C VAL A 229 -5.76 1.00 10.96
N VAL A 230 -4.64 0.46 10.54
CA VAL A 230 -4.19 -0.87 10.91
C VAL A 230 -2.73 -0.82 11.32
N ASN A 231 -2.31 -1.64 12.26
CA ASN A 231 -0.92 -2.00 12.42
C ASN A 231 -0.79 -3.52 12.38
N SER A 232 0.05 -4.04 11.51
CA SER A 232 0.26 -5.47 11.37
C SER A 232 1.52 -5.93 12.07
N MET A 233 1.56 -7.20 12.41
CA MET A 233 2.74 -7.85 12.97
C MET A 233 3.06 -9.14 12.22
N GLY A 234 4.33 -9.50 12.24
CA GLY A 234 4.83 -10.82 11.92
C GLY A 234 5.11 -11.57 13.21
N VAL A 235 4.69 -12.81 13.27
CA VAL A 235 4.76 -13.66 14.45
C VAL A 235 5.61 -14.89 14.12
N ALA A 236 6.65 -15.12 14.91
CA ALA A 236 7.51 -16.31 14.80
C ALA A 236 7.27 -17.29 15.96
N GLY A 237 7.89 -18.45 15.88
CA GLY A 237 7.69 -19.53 16.85
C GLY A 237 6.33 -20.22 16.70
N VAL A 238 5.84 -20.32 15.48
CA VAL A 238 4.55 -20.90 15.11
C VAL A 238 4.75 -22.18 14.28
N SER A 239 3.68 -22.94 14.06
CA SER A 239 3.63 -24.06 13.12
C SER A 239 2.45 -23.87 12.17
N VAL A 240 2.74 -23.66 10.90
CA VAL A 240 1.74 -23.49 9.84
C VAL A 240 0.87 -24.73 9.72
N GLU A 241 1.49 -25.93 9.77
CA GLU A 241 0.81 -27.21 9.63
C GLU A 241 -0.15 -27.49 10.78
N ARG A 242 0.30 -27.35 12.03
CA ARG A 242 -0.57 -27.57 13.20
C ARG A 242 -1.76 -26.60 13.25
N TYR A 243 -1.52 -25.35 12.84
CA TYR A 243 -2.60 -24.39 12.73
C TYR A 243 -3.59 -24.78 11.62
N TYR A 244 -3.10 -25.21 10.46
CA TYR A 244 -3.96 -25.68 9.37
C TYR A 244 -4.78 -26.92 9.79
N GLU A 245 -4.17 -27.95 10.40
CA GLU A 245 -4.84 -29.14 10.90
C GLU A 245 -5.94 -28.78 11.90
N PHE A 246 -5.67 -27.86 12.81
CA PHE A 246 -6.68 -27.33 13.73
C PHE A 246 -7.86 -26.69 12.99
N LEU A 247 -7.63 -25.83 12.03
CA LEU A 247 -8.71 -25.23 11.27
C LEU A 247 -9.46 -26.23 10.41
N GLN A 248 -8.76 -27.17 9.80
CA GLN A 248 -9.34 -28.20 8.93
C GLN A 248 -10.26 -29.14 9.72
N SER A 249 -9.84 -29.62 10.88
CA SER A 249 -10.63 -30.51 11.74
C SER A 249 -11.94 -29.88 12.24
N HIS A 250 -12.03 -28.55 12.24
CA HIS A 250 -13.24 -27.80 12.62
C HIS A 250 -14.02 -27.22 11.44
N GLY A 251 -13.65 -27.54 10.18
CA GLY A 251 -14.27 -26.94 8.99
C GLY A 251 -14.15 -25.41 8.97
N ALA A 252 -13.04 -24.89 9.48
CA ALA A 252 -12.83 -23.46 9.74
C ALA A 252 -11.93 -22.78 8.71
N VAL A 253 -11.39 -23.49 7.72
CA VAL A 253 -10.59 -22.90 6.63
C VAL A 253 -11.52 -22.12 5.69
N SER A 254 -11.24 -20.82 5.49
CA SER A 254 -11.99 -19.96 4.58
C SER A 254 -11.22 -19.60 3.32
N GLN A 255 -9.89 -19.48 3.40
CA GLN A 255 -9.00 -19.25 2.26
C GLN A 255 -7.78 -20.14 2.38
N LEU A 256 -7.32 -20.70 1.25
CA LEU A 256 -6.15 -21.57 1.19
C LEU A 256 -5.46 -21.42 -0.17
N ALA A 257 -4.15 -21.14 -0.14
CA ALA A 257 -3.28 -21.27 -1.31
C ALA A 257 -2.04 -22.07 -0.96
N LYS A 258 -1.53 -22.82 -1.96
CA LYS A 258 -0.28 -23.56 -1.87
C LYS A 258 0.69 -23.10 -2.95
N GLY A 259 1.96 -22.93 -2.59
CA GLY A 259 3.02 -22.47 -3.47
C GLY A 259 4.38 -22.77 -2.88
N TRP A 260 5.40 -22.04 -3.31
CA TRP A 260 6.76 -22.19 -2.79
C TRP A 260 6.88 -21.59 -1.37
N ARG A 261 7.43 -22.39 -0.45
CA ARG A 261 7.76 -21.97 0.91
C ARG A 261 8.98 -22.77 1.41
N SER A 262 9.94 -22.07 2.01
CA SER A 262 11.16 -22.68 2.60
C SER A 262 11.85 -23.71 1.70
N GLY A 263 11.99 -23.39 0.41
CA GLY A 263 12.65 -24.26 -0.57
C GLY A 263 11.81 -25.41 -1.14
N LYS A 264 10.51 -25.48 -0.83
CA LYS A 264 9.62 -26.56 -1.26
C LYS A 264 8.36 -26.01 -1.93
N GLU A 265 7.96 -26.65 -3.03
CA GLU A 265 6.68 -26.38 -3.70
C GLU A 265 5.49 -27.07 -2.99
N GLY A 266 4.29 -26.58 -3.26
CA GLY A 266 3.04 -27.18 -2.78
C GLY A 266 2.76 -26.94 -1.29
N GLN A 267 3.53 -26.08 -0.63
CA GLN A 267 3.36 -25.74 0.77
C GLN A 267 2.29 -24.67 0.97
N ILE A 268 1.66 -24.62 2.15
CA ILE A 268 0.67 -23.60 2.49
C ILE A 268 1.36 -22.24 2.56
N VAL A 269 0.93 -21.30 1.73
CA VAL A 269 1.45 -19.93 1.68
C VAL A 269 0.40 -18.88 2.05
N ARG A 270 -0.89 -19.27 2.05
CA ARG A 270 -2.00 -18.46 2.53
C ARG A 270 -2.99 -19.34 3.28
N LEU A 271 -3.42 -18.85 4.44
CA LEU A 271 -4.41 -19.50 5.28
C LEU A 271 -5.25 -18.44 5.99
N ASP A 272 -6.57 -18.53 5.84
CA ASP A 272 -7.52 -17.67 6.55
C ASP A 272 -8.66 -18.51 7.12
N THR A 273 -9.37 -17.96 8.10
CA THR A 273 -10.35 -18.68 8.89
C THR A 273 -11.70 -17.97 8.95
N ASN A 274 -12.79 -18.77 8.97
CA ASN A 274 -14.13 -18.27 9.27
C ASN A 274 -14.41 -18.14 10.79
N GLY A 275 -13.42 -18.43 11.63
CA GLY A 275 -13.49 -18.29 13.08
C GLY A 275 -14.27 -19.39 13.81
N LYS A 276 -14.83 -20.41 13.15
CA LYS A 276 -15.62 -21.47 13.78
C LYS A 276 -14.83 -22.30 14.78
N ALA A 277 -13.53 -22.51 14.54
CA ALA A 277 -12.65 -23.31 15.38
C ALA A 277 -12.38 -22.69 16.77
N PHE A 278 -12.54 -21.40 16.93
CA PHE A 278 -12.13 -20.70 18.14
C PHE A 278 -13.23 -20.66 19.19
N PRO A 279 -12.87 -20.77 20.49
CA PRO A 279 -13.82 -20.62 21.59
C PRO A 279 -14.38 -19.19 21.66
N GLN A 280 -15.55 -19.03 22.28
CA GLN A 280 -16.23 -17.75 22.36
C GLN A 280 -15.38 -16.66 23.06
N GLU A 281 -14.66 -17.04 24.13
CA GLU A 281 -13.71 -16.16 24.84
C GLU A 281 -12.69 -15.53 23.87
N PHE A 282 -12.06 -16.35 23.00
CA PHE A 282 -11.11 -15.86 22.01
C PHE A 282 -11.78 -14.88 21.03
N LYS A 283 -12.97 -15.22 20.52
CA LYS A 283 -13.71 -14.39 19.57
C LYS A 283 -14.04 -13.02 20.14
N ASP A 284 -14.45 -12.98 21.41
CA ASP A 284 -14.84 -11.73 22.08
C ASP A 284 -13.64 -10.84 22.34
N GLU A 285 -12.54 -11.38 22.82
CA GLU A 285 -11.30 -10.63 23.03
C GLU A 285 -10.67 -10.18 21.70
N ALA A 286 -10.64 -11.06 20.69
CA ALA A 286 -10.16 -10.73 19.35
C ALA A 286 -10.94 -9.55 18.71
N ARG A 287 -12.26 -9.54 18.89
CA ARG A 287 -13.12 -8.44 18.42
C ARG A 287 -12.80 -7.12 19.12
N LYS A 288 -12.61 -7.14 20.46
CA LYS A 288 -12.27 -5.92 21.23
C LYS A 288 -10.99 -5.26 20.76
N ILE A 289 -9.98 -6.06 20.39
CA ILE A 289 -8.69 -5.54 19.89
C ILE A 289 -8.63 -5.38 18.37
N GLY A 290 -9.70 -5.71 17.64
CA GLY A 290 -9.75 -5.64 16.19
C GLY A 290 -8.77 -6.58 15.50
N LEU A 291 -8.53 -7.77 16.08
CA LEU A 291 -7.62 -8.80 15.56
C LEU A 291 -8.17 -9.41 14.28
N ALA A 292 -7.36 -9.49 13.27
CA ALA A 292 -7.61 -10.25 12.05
C ALA A 292 -6.37 -11.09 11.69
N MET A 293 -6.58 -12.39 11.54
CA MET A 293 -5.54 -13.37 11.25
C MET A 293 -5.64 -13.79 9.78
N VAL A 294 -5.09 -12.97 8.90
CA VAL A 294 -4.96 -13.32 7.48
C VAL A 294 -3.51 -13.75 7.26
N ILE A 295 -3.26 -15.04 7.38
CA ILE A 295 -1.88 -15.54 7.34
C ILE A 295 -1.40 -15.66 5.90
N THR A 296 -0.26 -15.03 5.63
CA THR A 296 0.56 -15.28 4.47
C THR A 296 1.96 -15.61 4.95
N THR A 297 2.67 -16.51 4.29
CA THR A 297 4.03 -16.86 4.67
C THR A 297 4.82 -17.49 3.53
N VAL A 298 6.14 -17.33 3.56
CA VAL A 298 7.12 -18.06 2.75
C VAL A 298 8.14 -18.78 3.64
N HIS A 299 7.87 -18.84 4.96
CA HIS A 299 8.67 -19.51 5.99
C HIS A 299 7.84 -20.51 6.79
N ASP A 300 8.45 -21.55 7.35
CA ASP A 300 7.75 -22.63 8.04
C ASP A 300 7.24 -22.25 9.44
N ASP A 301 7.97 -21.37 10.13
CA ASP A 301 7.76 -20.98 11.53
C ASP A 301 7.33 -19.52 11.71
N TYR A 302 6.76 -18.91 10.66
CA TYR A 302 6.47 -17.48 10.62
C TYR A 302 5.12 -17.19 9.99
N PHE A 303 4.29 -16.40 10.68
CA PHE A 303 3.05 -15.85 10.18
C PHE A 303 3.21 -14.35 9.92
N MET A 304 2.95 -13.91 8.71
CA MET A 304 2.81 -12.49 8.38
C MET A 304 1.36 -12.05 8.31
N PHE A 305 1.16 -10.75 8.36
CA PHE A 305 -0.11 -10.07 8.14
C PHE A 305 -1.16 -10.37 9.20
N ILE A 306 -0.74 -10.57 10.45
CA ILE A 306 -1.65 -10.52 11.60
C ILE A 306 -1.82 -9.05 11.97
N LYS A 307 -3.04 -8.56 11.95
CA LYS A 307 -3.32 -7.12 12.05
C LYS A 307 -4.35 -6.79 13.13
N MET A 308 -4.15 -5.66 13.77
CA MET A 308 -5.11 -4.99 14.64
C MET A 308 -5.64 -3.75 13.96
N GLY A 309 -6.96 -3.59 13.95
CA GLY A 309 -7.64 -2.43 13.39
C GLY A 309 -8.10 -1.45 14.47
N LEU A 310 -8.08 -0.16 14.15
CA LEU A 310 -8.55 0.91 15.02
C LEU A 310 -9.22 2.00 14.16
N LYS A 311 -10.46 2.39 14.50
CA LYS A 311 -11.09 3.57 13.93
C LYS A 311 -10.56 4.81 14.66
N MET A 312 -9.94 5.73 13.91
CA MET A 312 -9.47 7.00 14.45
C MET A 312 -10.62 8.02 14.49
N PRO A 313 -10.63 8.92 15.48
CA PRO A 313 -11.65 9.96 15.58
C PRO A 313 -11.54 11.01 14.47
N VAL A 314 -10.36 11.21 13.93
CA VAL A 314 -10.04 12.17 12.86
C VAL A 314 -9.15 11.53 11.81
N SER A 315 -8.93 12.22 10.69
CA SER A 315 -8.05 11.76 9.61
C SER A 315 -6.64 11.41 10.11
N PRO A 316 -5.98 10.39 9.56
CA PRO A 316 -4.60 10.02 9.89
C PRO A 316 -3.54 11.06 9.42
N THR A 317 -3.96 12.21 8.94
CA THR A 317 -3.12 13.40 8.76
C THR A 317 -2.85 14.14 10.08
N SER A 318 -3.67 13.89 11.12
CA SER A 318 -3.44 14.43 12.46
C SER A 318 -2.32 13.69 13.19
N ARG A 319 -1.19 14.36 13.40
CA ARG A 319 -0.01 13.81 14.09
C ARG A 319 -0.33 13.29 15.49
N ASP A 320 -1.11 14.04 16.26
CA ASP A 320 -1.39 13.70 17.66
C ASP A 320 -2.35 12.52 17.76
N ALA A 321 -3.35 12.46 16.88
CA ALA A 321 -4.24 11.30 16.78
C ALA A 321 -3.50 10.04 16.30
N VAL A 322 -2.53 10.18 15.39
CA VAL A 322 -1.64 9.08 14.97
C VAL A 322 -0.80 8.57 16.12
N ALA A 323 -0.21 9.46 16.95
CA ALA A 323 0.59 9.05 18.11
C ALA A 323 -0.23 8.25 19.12
N ALA A 324 -1.46 8.69 19.41
CA ALA A 324 -2.39 7.98 20.29
C ALA A 324 -2.79 6.60 19.71
N ALA A 325 -3.08 6.53 18.41
CA ALA A 325 -3.43 5.29 17.71
C ALA A 325 -2.26 4.29 17.68
N GLU A 326 -1.02 4.75 17.49
CA GLU A 326 0.19 3.90 17.53
C GLU A 326 0.33 3.23 18.91
N LEU A 327 0.21 3.98 20.00
CA LEU A 327 0.29 3.44 21.35
C LEU A 327 -0.78 2.38 21.60
N GLU A 328 -2.03 2.68 21.23
CA GLU A 328 -3.15 1.75 21.42
C GLU A 328 -2.95 0.46 20.61
N LEU A 329 -2.53 0.56 19.36
CA LEU A 329 -2.29 -0.62 18.52
C LEU A 329 -1.12 -1.47 19.02
N ARG A 330 -0.07 -0.89 19.61
CA ARG A 330 1.00 -1.65 20.29
C ARG A 330 0.46 -2.45 21.49
N ARG A 331 -0.44 -1.86 22.29
CA ARG A 331 -1.13 -2.58 23.38
C ARG A 331 -1.95 -3.75 22.85
N ARG A 332 -2.68 -3.54 21.75
CA ARG A 332 -3.47 -4.61 21.10
C ARG A 332 -2.58 -5.72 20.55
N GLN A 333 -1.41 -5.41 20.00
CA GLN A 333 -0.44 -6.43 19.57
C GLN A 333 0.04 -7.31 20.72
N ALA A 334 0.39 -6.72 21.87
CA ALA A 334 0.76 -7.47 23.05
C ALA A 334 -0.38 -8.42 23.52
N LYS A 335 -1.62 -7.91 23.54
CA LYS A 335 -2.79 -8.73 23.88
C LYS A 335 -3.05 -9.83 22.86
N ALA A 336 -2.84 -9.58 21.58
CA ALA A 336 -3.01 -10.58 20.53
C ALA A 336 -2.06 -11.77 20.71
N ILE A 337 -0.80 -11.56 21.10
CA ILE A 337 0.16 -12.66 21.38
C ILE A 337 -0.31 -13.52 22.55
N GLU A 338 -0.83 -12.93 23.63
CA GLU A 338 -1.40 -13.69 24.74
C GLU A 338 -2.56 -14.61 24.28
N LEU A 339 -3.45 -14.06 23.42
CA LEU A 339 -4.57 -14.82 22.87
C LEU A 339 -4.11 -15.95 21.96
N LEU A 340 -3.11 -15.69 21.09
CA LEU A 340 -2.55 -16.70 20.21
C LEU A 340 -1.92 -17.85 21.01
N ASN A 341 -1.06 -17.54 21.98
CA ASN A 341 -0.39 -18.53 22.80
C ASN A 341 -1.37 -19.40 23.60
N LYS A 342 -2.48 -18.81 24.07
CA LYS A 342 -3.48 -19.51 24.90
C LYS A 342 -4.44 -20.37 24.08
N HIS A 343 -4.86 -19.91 22.90
CA HIS A 343 -6.03 -20.47 22.22
C HIS A 343 -5.76 -21.04 20.82
N VAL A 344 -4.57 -20.81 20.23
CA VAL A 344 -4.30 -21.18 18.85
C VAL A 344 -3.27 -22.31 18.78
N PRO A 345 -3.69 -23.56 18.47
CA PRO A 345 -2.77 -24.65 18.25
C PRO A 345 -1.72 -24.32 17.19
N GLY A 346 -0.46 -24.59 17.52
CA GLY A 346 0.69 -24.19 16.71
C GLY A 346 1.25 -22.79 17.03
N CYS A 347 0.62 -22.05 17.96
CA CYS A 347 1.09 -20.73 18.40
C CYS A 347 1.51 -20.68 19.87
N GLU A 348 1.69 -21.81 20.56
CA GLU A 348 1.96 -21.86 22.01
C GLU A 348 3.27 -21.18 22.41
N LYS A 349 4.20 -21.05 21.48
CA LYS A 349 5.50 -20.37 21.65
C LYS A 349 5.63 -19.11 20.81
N ALA A 350 4.51 -18.62 20.27
CA ALA A 350 4.48 -17.46 19.38
C ALA A 350 5.01 -16.20 20.07
N PHE A 351 5.77 -15.42 19.34
CA PHE A 351 6.25 -14.10 19.76
C PHE A 351 6.25 -13.11 18.59
N ILE A 352 6.19 -11.82 18.89
CA ILE A 352 6.25 -10.77 17.88
C ILE A 352 7.69 -10.69 17.35
N ALA A 353 7.90 -11.09 16.10
CA ALA A 353 9.19 -10.97 15.43
C ALA A 353 9.36 -9.57 14.78
N ARG A 354 8.27 -8.99 14.29
CA ARG A 354 8.26 -7.64 13.73
C ARG A 354 6.88 -6.97 13.91
N THR A 355 6.86 -5.66 13.81
CA THR A 355 5.62 -4.88 13.68
C THR A 355 5.76 -3.88 12.54
N SER A 356 4.65 -3.41 11.98
CA SER A 356 4.71 -2.28 11.07
C SER A 356 5.35 -1.07 11.78
N PRO A 357 6.32 -0.38 11.16
CA PRO A 357 7.02 0.74 11.78
C PRO A 357 6.11 1.95 12.01
N THR A 358 5.05 2.06 11.22
CA THR A 358 4.02 3.11 11.33
C THR A 358 2.65 2.52 11.05
N LEU A 359 1.59 3.29 11.31
CA LEU A 359 0.23 2.92 10.92
C LEU A 359 0.15 2.65 9.42
N ASN A 360 -0.49 1.55 9.06
CA ASN A 360 -0.92 1.28 7.69
C ASN A 360 -2.27 1.98 7.49
N ILE A 361 -2.25 3.06 6.74
CA ILE A 361 -3.47 3.74 6.32
C ILE A 361 -4.04 3.08 5.07
N ARG A 362 -5.33 3.24 4.87
CA ARG A 362 -6.02 2.83 3.64
C ARG A 362 -6.54 4.03 2.85
N ARG A 363 -6.69 5.16 3.53
CA ARG A 363 -7.15 6.40 2.94
C ARG A 363 -6.82 7.56 3.86
N ALA A 364 -6.30 8.64 3.29
CA ALA A 364 -6.09 9.91 3.97
C ALA A 364 -6.70 11.02 3.11
N ARG A 365 -5.90 11.91 2.53
CA ARG A 365 -6.37 12.83 1.50
C ARG A 365 -6.67 12.08 0.21
N VAL A 366 -7.79 12.42 -0.40
CA VAL A 366 -8.16 11.99 -1.74
C VAL A 366 -8.05 13.21 -2.64
N ILE A 367 -7.11 13.15 -3.56
CA ILE A 367 -6.77 14.26 -4.46
C ILE A 367 -7.79 14.34 -5.59
N ALA A 368 -8.28 15.53 -5.86
CA ALA A 368 -9.13 15.79 -7.02
C ALA A 368 -8.31 15.64 -8.30
N CYS A 369 -8.70 14.70 -9.13
CA CYS A 369 -8.13 14.48 -10.47
C CYS A 369 -9.11 14.91 -11.57
N ASP A 370 -8.67 14.96 -12.82
CA ASP A 370 -9.53 15.34 -13.96
C ASP A 370 -10.70 14.36 -14.18
N TYR A 371 -10.58 13.15 -13.66
CA TYR A 371 -11.67 12.17 -13.59
C TYR A 371 -11.64 11.45 -12.24
N ASP A 372 -12.80 11.27 -11.63
CA ASP A 372 -12.98 10.52 -10.40
C ASP A 372 -13.68 9.20 -10.70
N ILE A 373 -12.97 8.08 -10.50
CA ILE A 373 -13.49 6.74 -10.79
C ILE A 373 -14.65 6.42 -9.85
N THR A 374 -15.76 5.96 -10.40
CA THR A 374 -16.98 5.67 -9.66
C THR A 374 -17.21 4.17 -9.44
N SER A 375 -18.10 3.83 -8.49
CA SER A 375 -18.49 2.43 -8.26
C SER A 375 -19.09 1.75 -9.51
N PRO A 376 -19.96 2.39 -10.31
CA PRO A 376 -20.41 1.83 -11.59
C PRO A 376 -19.27 1.56 -12.59
N ASP A 377 -18.25 2.44 -12.66
CA ASP A 377 -17.12 2.21 -13.56
C ASP A 377 -16.41 0.89 -13.23
N VAL A 378 -16.21 0.62 -11.93
CA VAL A 378 -15.55 -0.60 -11.44
C VAL A 378 -16.45 -1.82 -11.61
N LEU A 379 -17.68 -1.75 -11.09
CA LEU A 379 -18.56 -2.92 -10.97
C LEU A 379 -19.14 -3.38 -12.33
N GLU A 380 -19.40 -2.43 -13.25
CA GLU A 380 -19.91 -2.73 -14.59
C GLU A 380 -18.80 -2.97 -15.62
N ALA A 381 -17.54 -3.11 -15.16
CA ALA A 381 -16.39 -3.40 -16.01
C ALA A 381 -16.17 -2.36 -17.13
N ARG A 382 -16.27 -1.07 -16.78
CA ARG A 382 -16.15 0.00 -17.77
C ARG A 382 -14.71 0.20 -18.22
N HIS A 383 -14.52 0.40 -19.52
CA HIS A 383 -13.27 0.83 -20.14
C HIS A 383 -13.40 2.21 -20.77
N PHE A 384 -12.28 2.91 -20.88
CA PHE A 384 -12.20 4.28 -21.38
C PHE A 384 -11.24 4.35 -22.58
N GLU A 385 -11.42 5.33 -23.44
CA GLU A 385 -10.54 5.55 -24.58
C GLU A 385 -9.09 5.85 -24.19
N ASP A 386 -8.89 6.37 -22.95
CA ASP A 386 -7.59 6.74 -22.40
C ASP A 386 -7.12 5.80 -21.26
N ASP A 387 -7.50 4.53 -21.29
CA ASP A 387 -7.08 3.52 -20.32
C ASP A 387 -5.56 3.35 -20.28
N VAL A 388 -4.98 3.40 -19.08
CA VAL A 388 -3.53 3.20 -18.85
C VAL A 388 -3.20 1.87 -18.20
N MET A 389 -4.20 1.15 -17.72
CA MET A 389 -4.14 -0.24 -17.25
C MET A 389 -5.53 -0.84 -17.11
N ALA A 390 -5.60 -2.16 -17.14
CA ALA A 390 -6.78 -2.94 -16.77
C ALA A 390 -6.65 -3.49 -15.34
N TYR A 391 -7.79 -3.63 -14.62
CA TYR A 391 -7.82 -4.22 -13.29
C TYR A 391 -9.14 -4.93 -13.01
N GLY A 392 -9.14 -6.02 -12.23
CA GLY A 392 -10.31 -6.88 -12.05
C GLY A 392 -10.68 -7.24 -10.61
N PHE A 393 -10.01 -6.69 -9.60
CA PHE A 393 -10.21 -7.07 -8.20
C PHE A 393 -11.06 -6.05 -7.43
N HIS A 394 -11.79 -6.54 -6.41
CA HIS A 394 -12.48 -5.70 -5.44
C HIS A 394 -12.29 -6.25 -4.01
N ASP A 395 -11.83 -5.41 -3.08
CA ASP A 395 -11.51 -5.80 -1.70
C ASP A 395 -12.75 -6.27 -0.89
N SER A 396 -13.97 -5.97 -1.37
CA SER A 396 -15.22 -6.43 -0.78
C SER A 396 -15.79 -7.72 -1.41
N ALA A 397 -15.06 -8.37 -2.32
CA ALA A 397 -15.52 -9.61 -2.94
C ALA A 397 -15.75 -10.71 -1.86
N PRO A 398 -16.79 -11.55 -2.00
CA PRO A 398 -17.71 -11.64 -3.14
C PRO A 398 -18.90 -10.67 -3.12
N ARG A 399 -19.04 -9.84 -2.09
CA ARG A 399 -20.18 -8.91 -1.95
C ARG A 399 -20.26 -7.90 -3.10
N LEU A 400 -19.09 -7.34 -3.46
CA LEU A 400 -18.92 -6.47 -4.63
C LEU A 400 -17.81 -7.08 -5.50
N GLN A 401 -18.06 -7.25 -6.78
CA GLN A 401 -17.12 -7.83 -7.74
C GLN A 401 -17.26 -7.14 -9.08
N VAL A 402 -16.20 -7.13 -9.87
CA VAL A 402 -16.24 -6.69 -11.27
C VAL A 402 -17.08 -7.70 -12.07
N LYS A 403 -18.02 -7.22 -12.85
CA LYS A 403 -18.99 -7.99 -13.60
C LYS A 403 -18.38 -9.10 -14.44
N GLY A 404 -18.92 -10.31 -14.30
CA GLY A 404 -18.52 -11.47 -15.12
C GLY A 404 -17.05 -11.91 -14.96
N GLY A 405 -16.38 -11.57 -13.85
CA GLY A 405 -14.94 -11.83 -13.70
C GLY A 405 -14.07 -11.05 -14.70
N GLY A 406 -14.63 -9.98 -15.28
CA GLY A 406 -13.97 -9.08 -16.23
C GLY A 406 -12.97 -8.12 -15.59
N THR A 407 -12.65 -7.07 -16.34
CA THR A 407 -11.76 -5.98 -15.92
C THR A 407 -12.42 -4.65 -16.22
N TYR A 408 -12.02 -3.63 -15.47
CA TYR A 408 -12.30 -2.23 -15.75
C TYR A 408 -10.99 -1.49 -16.05
N GLY A 409 -11.07 -0.35 -16.69
CA GLY A 409 -9.92 0.48 -17.04
C GLY A 409 -9.66 1.58 -16.01
N ILE A 410 -8.39 1.92 -15.81
CA ILE A 410 -7.98 3.15 -15.13
C ILE A 410 -7.66 4.16 -16.24
N PRO A 411 -8.46 5.23 -16.41
CA PRO A 411 -8.18 6.22 -17.45
C PRO A 411 -7.02 7.15 -17.06
N TYR A 412 -6.24 7.62 -18.02
CA TYR A 412 -5.12 8.55 -17.78
C TYR A 412 -5.57 9.82 -17.05
N LYS A 413 -6.74 10.34 -17.37
CA LYS A 413 -7.32 11.53 -16.72
C LYS A 413 -7.56 11.33 -15.21
N ALA A 414 -7.68 10.09 -14.71
CA ALA A 414 -7.80 9.81 -13.28
C ALA A 414 -6.47 9.95 -12.52
N LEU A 415 -5.33 10.04 -13.23
CA LEU A 415 -4.02 10.27 -12.65
C LEU A 415 -3.58 11.74 -12.74
N ARG A 416 -4.27 12.59 -13.52
CA ARG A 416 -3.91 14.00 -13.68
C ARG A 416 -4.54 14.84 -12.58
N VAL A 417 -3.71 15.51 -11.78
CA VAL A 417 -4.22 16.37 -10.69
C VAL A 417 -4.98 17.57 -11.26
N ALA A 418 -6.23 17.75 -10.81
CA ALA A 418 -7.10 18.79 -11.33
C ALA A 418 -6.58 20.20 -10.95
N GLY A 419 -6.59 21.12 -11.92
CA GLY A 419 -6.18 22.51 -11.73
C GLY A 419 -4.68 22.75 -11.61
N LEU A 420 -3.85 21.70 -11.66
CA LEU A 420 -2.39 21.81 -11.65
C LEU A 420 -1.79 21.19 -12.92
N GLU A 421 -0.74 21.81 -13.42
CA GLU A 421 0.06 21.27 -14.53
C GLU A 421 1.29 20.54 -14.03
N ASN A 422 1.73 19.53 -14.80
CA ASN A 422 2.94 18.77 -14.57
C ASN A 422 2.96 17.93 -13.28
N LEU A 423 1.80 17.70 -12.67
CA LEU A 423 1.63 16.84 -11.50
C LEU A 423 0.65 15.71 -11.81
N LEU A 424 1.12 14.49 -11.57
CA LEU A 424 0.34 13.26 -11.59
C LEU A 424 0.19 12.71 -10.17
N ALA A 425 -0.85 11.93 -9.95
CA ALA A 425 -1.14 11.25 -8.70
C ALA A 425 -1.29 9.75 -8.96
N ALA A 426 -0.67 8.89 -8.15
CA ALA A 426 -0.80 7.45 -8.29
C ALA A 426 -0.80 6.73 -6.94
N GLY A 427 -1.68 5.74 -6.80
CA GLY A 427 -1.85 4.98 -5.58
C GLY A 427 -3.18 5.25 -4.89
N MET A 428 -3.23 5.02 -3.57
CA MET A 428 -4.47 5.12 -2.78
C MET A 428 -5.00 6.55 -2.60
N LEU A 429 -4.34 7.55 -3.14
CA LEU A 429 -4.70 8.96 -3.00
C LEU A 429 -5.65 9.47 -4.11
N ILE A 430 -5.97 8.64 -5.10
CA ILE A 430 -7.00 8.91 -6.10
C ILE A 430 -8.32 8.19 -5.75
N THR A 431 -9.42 8.56 -6.38
CA THR A 431 -10.75 7.95 -6.26
C THR A 431 -11.50 8.35 -4.98
N SER A 432 -12.47 9.26 -5.10
CA SER A 432 -13.25 9.75 -3.96
C SER A 432 -14.36 8.78 -3.54
N ASN A 433 -14.95 8.05 -4.48
CA ASN A 433 -15.99 7.07 -4.21
C ASN A 433 -15.46 5.91 -3.36
N HIS A 434 -16.10 5.61 -2.21
CA HIS A 434 -15.63 4.60 -1.25
C HIS A 434 -15.55 3.20 -1.87
N ASP A 435 -16.59 2.75 -2.55
CA ASP A 435 -16.64 1.39 -3.12
C ASP A 435 -15.67 1.24 -4.29
N ALA A 436 -15.56 2.21 -5.18
CA ALA A 436 -14.53 2.21 -6.22
C ALA A 436 -13.11 2.20 -5.63
N HIS A 437 -12.88 2.98 -4.57
CA HIS A 437 -11.61 3.03 -3.88
C HIS A 437 -11.20 1.69 -3.25
N MET A 438 -12.17 0.85 -2.84
CA MET A 438 -11.90 -0.53 -2.37
C MET A 438 -11.22 -1.40 -3.43
N SER A 439 -11.30 -1.04 -4.69
CA SER A 439 -10.58 -1.67 -5.80
C SER A 439 -9.32 -0.92 -6.18
N THR A 440 -9.42 0.38 -6.47
CA THR A 440 -8.31 1.18 -7.03
C THR A 440 -7.11 1.32 -6.10
N ARG A 441 -7.29 1.25 -4.76
CA ARG A 441 -6.24 1.32 -3.74
C ARG A 441 -5.46 0.02 -3.56
N ASN A 442 -5.90 -1.09 -4.16
CA ASN A 442 -5.22 -2.36 -3.97
C ASN A 442 -3.76 -2.26 -4.41
N THR A 443 -2.88 -2.97 -3.71
CA THR A 443 -1.43 -2.88 -3.87
C THR A 443 -0.99 -3.05 -5.34
N VAL A 444 -1.49 -4.09 -6.02
CA VAL A 444 -1.11 -4.39 -7.42
C VAL A 444 -1.73 -3.36 -8.38
N CYS A 445 -2.94 -2.86 -8.11
CA CYS A 445 -3.52 -1.74 -8.85
C CYS A 445 -2.65 -0.47 -8.72
N CYS A 446 -2.21 -0.15 -7.50
CA CYS A 446 -1.30 0.99 -7.26
C CYS A 446 0.03 0.84 -8.00
N MET A 447 0.58 -0.38 -8.13
CA MET A 447 1.78 -0.64 -8.93
C MET A 447 1.57 -0.30 -10.41
N GLY A 448 0.44 -0.74 -11.00
CA GLY A 448 0.07 -0.42 -12.38
C GLY A 448 -0.14 1.08 -12.61
N GLN A 449 -0.85 1.76 -11.70
CA GLN A 449 -1.00 3.21 -11.72
C GLN A 449 0.37 3.92 -11.68
N GLY A 450 1.28 3.43 -10.83
CA GLY A 450 2.65 3.93 -10.75
C GLY A 450 3.39 3.79 -12.07
N GLN A 451 3.30 2.63 -12.74
CA GLN A 451 3.93 2.42 -14.05
C GLN A 451 3.40 3.41 -15.08
N ALA A 452 2.08 3.62 -15.11
CA ALA A 452 1.47 4.57 -16.03
C ALA A 452 1.89 6.01 -15.75
N ALA A 453 1.83 6.46 -14.49
CA ALA A 453 2.20 7.81 -14.11
C ALA A 453 3.68 8.12 -14.37
N GLY A 454 4.59 7.17 -14.02
CA GLY A 454 6.02 7.31 -14.28
C GLY A 454 6.35 7.39 -15.76
N THR A 455 5.75 6.51 -16.57
CA THR A 455 5.88 6.54 -18.04
C THR A 455 5.39 7.86 -18.61
N ALA A 456 4.21 8.33 -18.21
CA ALA A 456 3.65 9.60 -18.66
C ALA A 456 4.54 10.80 -18.27
N ALA A 457 5.03 10.84 -17.02
CA ALA A 457 5.91 11.90 -16.54
C ALA A 457 7.21 11.99 -17.37
N ALA A 458 7.82 10.86 -17.70
CA ALA A 458 9.02 10.80 -18.53
C ALA A 458 8.76 11.27 -19.95
N LEU A 459 7.65 10.84 -20.57
CA LEU A 459 7.26 11.30 -21.89
C LEU A 459 6.96 12.81 -21.93
N CYS A 460 6.31 13.36 -20.90
CA CYS A 460 6.11 14.80 -20.76
C CYS A 460 7.45 15.55 -20.70
N ALA A 461 8.41 15.04 -19.93
CA ALA A 461 9.74 15.63 -19.82
C ALA A 461 10.49 15.60 -21.17
N ALA A 462 10.50 14.45 -21.85
CA ALA A 462 11.16 14.28 -23.14
C ALA A 462 10.56 15.17 -24.23
N ARG A 463 9.23 15.33 -24.24
CA ARG A 463 8.49 16.17 -25.21
C ARG A 463 8.38 17.64 -24.79
N LYS A 464 8.80 17.99 -23.57
CA LYS A 464 8.64 19.34 -22.99
C LYS A 464 7.19 19.83 -23.00
N CYS A 465 6.23 18.93 -22.81
CA CYS A 465 4.79 19.23 -22.79
C CYS A 465 4.19 19.07 -21.38
N GLY A 466 3.00 19.62 -21.16
CA GLY A 466 2.22 19.41 -19.95
C GLY A 466 1.60 18.02 -19.90
N THR A 467 1.13 17.61 -18.71
CA THR A 467 0.49 16.30 -18.53
C THR A 467 -0.83 16.16 -19.29
N ARG A 468 -1.50 17.30 -19.61
CA ARG A 468 -2.73 17.31 -20.42
C ARG A 468 -2.47 17.34 -21.91
N ASP A 469 -1.26 17.79 -22.32
CA ASP A 469 -0.86 17.92 -23.72
C ASP A 469 -0.18 16.64 -24.25
N LEU A 470 0.09 15.66 -23.37
CA LEU A 470 0.68 14.39 -23.79
C LEU A 470 -0.32 13.61 -24.65
N PRO A 471 0.00 13.31 -25.92
CA PRO A 471 -0.86 12.48 -26.77
C PRO A 471 -1.03 11.09 -26.15
N TYR A 472 -2.27 10.68 -25.91
CA TYR A 472 -2.55 9.38 -25.32
C TYR A 472 -1.97 8.21 -26.12
N ARG A 473 -1.95 8.30 -27.46
CA ARG A 473 -1.34 7.28 -28.31
C ARG A 473 0.10 6.99 -27.93
N ASP A 474 0.90 8.02 -27.67
CA ASP A 474 2.31 7.84 -27.33
C ASP A 474 2.47 7.17 -25.96
N LEU A 475 1.62 7.55 -25.01
CA LEU A 475 1.57 6.92 -23.68
C LEU A 475 1.14 5.45 -23.80
N ARG A 476 0.08 5.17 -24.55
CA ARG A 476 -0.42 3.83 -24.80
C ARG A 476 0.66 2.94 -25.41
N ASP A 477 1.32 3.40 -26.48
CA ASP A 477 2.35 2.63 -27.16
C ASP A 477 3.55 2.33 -26.25
N ALA A 478 3.97 3.30 -25.43
CA ALA A 478 5.03 3.10 -24.44
C ALA A 478 4.62 2.08 -23.34
N LEU A 479 3.37 2.13 -22.84
CA LEU A 479 2.85 1.21 -21.85
C LEU A 479 2.76 -0.22 -22.38
N VAL A 480 2.21 -0.40 -23.59
CA VAL A 480 2.14 -1.70 -24.27
C VAL A 480 3.54 -2.29 -24.48
N LYS A 481 4.47 -1.48 -24.97
CA LYS A 481 5.89 -1.88 -25.14
C LYS A 481 6.54 -2.29 -23.81
N ALA A 482 6.13 -1.67 -22.70
CA ALA A 482 6.60 -2.01 -21.35
C ALA A 482 5.81 -3.17 -20.70
N GLY A 483 4.98 -3.89 -21.45
CA GLY A 483 4.26 -5.07 -21.01
C GLY A 483 3.01 -4.80 -20.17
N VAL A 484 2.50 -3.56 -20.16
CA VAL A 484 1.22 -3.24 -19.49
C VAL A 484 0.08 -3.84 -20.28
N VAL A 485 -0.85 -4.51 -19.59
CA VAL A 485 -2.08 -5.01 -20.19
C VAL A 485 -3.09 -3.87 -20.21
N LEU A 486 -3.45 -3.46 -21.42
CA LEU A 486 -4.60 -2.61 -21.68
C LEU A 486 -5.71 -3.49 -22.22
N CYS A 487 -6.97 -3.14 -21.99
CA CYS A 487 -8.05 -3.84 -22.65
C CYS A 487 -8.02 -3.55 -24.15
N GLU A 488 -8.19 -4.59 -24.94
CA GLU A 488 -8.52 -4.46 -26.35
C GLU A 488 -9.93 -3.86 -26.43
N SER A 489 -10.02 -2.69 -27.07
CA SER A 489 -11.29 -2.02 -27.37
C SER A 489 -12.08 -2.83 -28.39
#